data_74933ff76c2131e7ef6c2e0a799d8b64
#
_entry.id   74933ff76c2131e7ef6c2e0a799d8b64
#
_cell.length_a   1.000
_cell.length_b   1.000
_cell.length_c   1.000
_cell.angle_alpha   90.00
_cell.angle_beta   90.00
_cell.angle_gamma   90.00
#
_symmetry.space_group_name_H-M   'P 1'
#
loop_
_entity.id
_entity.type
_entity.pdbx_description
1 polymer ?
#
loop_
_entity_poly.entity_id
_entity_poly.type
_entity_poly.pdbx_seq_one_letter_code
_entity_poly.pdbx_strand_id
1 'polypeptide(L)'
;VEAEEIRNPADPVHTVVTNAAAKYNVCRTRRPDAAIIAADTLVWFEGRLIGKPVDIKEAAAFLRAFSGRAQVVYTGLAMGLPGKEPDLRVEATSVRFKPLTEATIQTYLEQTRPFDRAGAYDIDENGELLIAGTSGSYTNVMGLPEA
;
A
#
# COMPACT_ATOMS: atom_id res chain seq x y z
N VAL A 1 -6.58 -11.11 -8.04
CA VAL A 1 -6.73 -12.44 -7.45
C VAL A 1 -7.33 -12.31 -6.06
N GLU A 2 -8.42 -13.02 -5.83
CA GLU A 2 -9.03 -13.08 -4.51
C GLU A 2 -8.40 -14.19 -3.69
N ALA A 3 -8.00 -13.86 -2.47
CA ALA A 3 -7.49 -14.79 -1.48
C ALA A 3 -7.97 -14.35 -0.11
N GLU A 4 -8.00 -15.27 0.84
CA GLU A 4 -8.30 -14.93 2.21
C GLU A 4 -7.17 -14.10 2.81
N GLU A 5 -7.46 -12.86 3.22
CA GLU A 5 -6.48 -11.93 3.74
C GLU A 5 -6.64 -11.72 5.23
N ILE A 6 -5.52 -11.53 5.92
CA ILE A 6 -5.49 -11.12 7.32
C ILE A 6 -5.20 -9.63 7.44
N ARG A 7 -5.55 -9.05 8.58
CA ARG A 7 -5.23 -7.66 8.91
C ARG A 7 -4.87 -7.58 10.38
N ASN A 8 -3.60 -7.40 10.67
CA ASN A 8 -3.11 -7.28 12.04
C ASN A 8 -2.27 -6.01 12.19
N PRO A 9 -2.81 -4.94 12.82
CA PRO A 9 -2.08 -3.68 12.98
C PRO A 9 -0.87 -3.79 13.93
N ALA A 10 -0.82 -4.82 14.76
CA ALA A 10 0.33 -5.05 15.63
C ALA A 10 1.52 -5.66 14.88
N ASP A 11 1.29 -6.24 13.72
CA ASP A 11 2.34 -6.87 12.90
C ASP A 11 2.08 -6.67 11.41
N PRO A 12 2.38 -5.46 10.88
CA PRO A 12 2.16 -5.17 9.47
C PRO A 12 3.05 -5.99 8.53
N VAL A 13 4.27 -6.33 8.95
CA VAL A 13 5.19 -7.15 8.14
C VAL A 13 4.61 -8.55 7.93
N HIS A 14 4.21 -9.21 9.01
CA HIS A 14 3.58 -10.53 8.93
C HIS A 14 2.31 -10.48 8.08
N THR A 15 1.52 -9.43 8.23
CA THR A 15 0.28 -9.23 7.48
C THR A 15 0.54 -9.24 5.98
N VAL A 16 1.44 -8.39 5.48
CA VAL A 16 1.67 -8.30 4.03
C VAL A 16 2.35 -9.53 3.46
N VAL A 17 3.27 -10.15 4.19
CA VAL A 17 3.94 -11.38 3.74
C VAL A 17 2.95 -12.54 3.66
N THR A 18 2.11 -12.70 4.67
CA THR A 18 1.07 -13.75 4.70
C THR A 18 0.06 -13.56 3.57
N ASN A 19 -0.39 -12.32 3.37
CA ASN A 19 -1.36 -12.02 2.31
C ASN A 19 -0.76 -12.22 0.91
N ALA A 20 0.50 -11.83 0.70
CA ALA A 20 1.20 -12.05 -0.57
C ALA A 20 1.35 -13.56 -0.84
N ALA A 21 1.72 -14.34 0.17
CA ALA A 21 1.82 -15.79 0.05
C ALA A 21 0.49 -16.44 -0.27
N ALA A 22 -0.60 -15.98 0.35
CA ALA A 22 -1.95 -16.48 0.07
C ALA A 22 -2.36 -16.22 -1.38
N LYS A 23 -2.11 -15.01 -1.89
CA LYS A 23 -2.36 -14.66 -3.29
C LYS A 23 -1.50 -15.49 -4.24
N TYR A 24 -0.24 -15.68 -3.89
CA TYR A 24 0.67 -16.54 -4.66
C TYR A 24 0.12 -17.95 -4.79
N ASN A 25 -0.33 -18.55 -3.68
CA ASN A 25 -0.85 -19.92 -3.68
C ASN A 25 -2.10 -20.08 -4.56
N VAL A 26 -3.00 -19.09 -4.56
CA VAL A 26 -4.17 -19.09 -5.44
C VAL A 26 -3.73 -19.05 -6.91
N CYS A 27 -2.79 -18.18 -7.25
CA CYS A 27 -2.27 -18.09 -8.62
C CYS A 27 -1.55 -19.36 -9.04
N ARG A 28 -0.76 -19.97 -8.15
CA ARG A 28 -0.03 -21.21 -8.42
C ARG A 28 -0.99 -22.38 -8.73
N THR A 29 -2.09 -22.43 -7.99
CA THR A 29 -3.13 -23.44 -8.24
C THR A 29 -3.74 -23.30 -9.64
N ARG A 30 -3.98 -22.05 -10.08
CA ARG A 30 -4.55 -21.77 -11.41
C ARG A 30 -3.53 -21.89 -12.54
N ARG A 31 -2.29 -21.60 -12.27
CA ARG A 31 -1.21 -21.57 -13.27
C ARG A 31 0.02 -22.30 -12.73
N PRO A 32 -0.04 -23.66 -12.69
CA PRO A 32 1.05 -24.45 -12.11
C PRO A 32 2.35 -24.40 -12.93
N ASP A 33 2.29 -23.97 -14.18
CA ASP A 33 3.40 -23.92 -15.14
C ASP A 33 3.99 -22.51 -15.32
N ALA A 34 3.47 -21.50 -14.63
CA ALA A 34 3.87 -20.12 -14.84
C ALA A 34 4.85 -19.63 -13.76
N ALA A 35 5.69 -18.66 -14.12
CA ALA A 35 6.35 -17.81 -13.14
C ALA A 35 5.31 -16.86 -12.54
N ILE A 36 5.31 -16.69 -11.21
CA ILE A 36 4.27 -15.93 -10.51
C ILE A 36 4.93 -14.89 -9.61
N ILE A 37 4.38 -13.68 -9.64
CA ILE A 37 4.65 -12.62 -8.67
C ILE A 37 3.32 -12.22 -8.05
N ALA A 38 3.24 -12.26 -6.73
CA ALA A 38 2.09 -11.78 -5.97
C ALA A 38 2.55 -10.74 -4.96
N ALA A 39 1.74 -9.73 -4.73
CA ALA A 39 2.05 -8.64 -3.81
C ALA A 39 0.85 -8.26 -2.97
N ASP A 40 1.13 -7.77 -1.78
CA ASP A 40 0.13 -7.14 -0.91
C ASP A 40 0.75 -5.87 -0.34
N THR A 41 0.02 -4.76 -0.45
CA THR A 41 0.48 -3.45 0.03
C THR A 41 -0.51 -2.91 1.05
N LEU A 42 0.01 -2.37 2.14
CA LEU A 42 -0.81 -1.69 3.13
C LEU A 42 -0.14 -0.39 3.61
N VAL A 43 -0.97 0.49 4.12
CA VAL A 43 -0.54 1.73 4.78
C VAL A 43 -0.72 1.55 6.28
N TRP A 44 0.35 1.81 7.03
CA TRP A 44 0.35 1.73 8.48
C TRP A 44 0.63 3.12 9.05
N PHE A 45 -0.27 3.59 9.91
CA PHE A 45 -0.21 4.94 10.46
C PHE A 45 -0.58 4.92 11.94
N GLU A 46 0.36 5.31 12.78
CA GLU A 46 0.16 5.40 14.23
C GLU A 46 -0.49 4.15 14.85
N GLY A 47 0.02 2.98 14.47
CA GLY A 47 -0.45 1.70 15.00
C GLY A 47 -1.72 1.16 14.35
N ARG A 48 -2.18 1.78 13.26
CA ARG A 48 -3.39 1.36 12.54
C ARG A 48 -3.12 1.05 11.08
N LEU A 49 -3.86 0.09 10.55
CA LEU A 49 -3.88 -0.17 9.11
C LEU A 49 -4.96 0.71 8.47
N ILE A 50 -4.55 1.48 7.46
CA ILE A 50 -5.43 2.40 6.76
C ILE A 50 -5.85 1.76 5.45
N GLY A 51 -7.13 1.50 5.30
CA GLY A 51 -7.71 0.92 4.10
C GLY A 51 -8.11 1.97 3.08
N LYS A 52 -8.86 1.53 2.07
CA LYS A 52 -9.45 2.42 1.07
C LYS A 52 -10.57 3.23 1.70
N PRO A 53 -10.68 4.52 1.38
CA PRO A 53 -11.80 5.32 1.91
C PRO A 53 -13.13 4.87 1.29
N VAL A 54 -14.18 4.89 2.09
CA VAL A 54 -15.51 4.49 1.63
C VAL A 54 -16.22 5.63 0.91
N ASP A 55 -15.84 6.87 1.19
CA ASP A 55 -16.41 8.07 0.57
C ASP A 55 -15.41 9.24 0.64
N ILE A 56 -15.80 10.38 0.08
CA ILE A 56 -14.94 11.56 0.04
C ILE A 56 -14.69 12.16 1.43
N LYS A 57 -15.63 11.99 2.35
CA LYS A 57 -15.47 12.47 3.73
C LYS A 57 -14.39 11.69 4.46
N GLU A 58 -14.38 10.38 4.28
CA GLU A 58 -13.34 9.52 4.88
C GLU A 58 -11.99 9.79 4.23
N ALA A 59 -11.94 9.98 2.91
CA ALA A 59 -10.71 10.36 2.22
C ALA A 59 -10.13 11.66 2.78
N ALA A 60 -10.97 12.67 2.97
CA ALA A 60 -10.55 13.94 3.57
C ALA A 60 -10.06 13.77 5.02
N ALA A 61 -10.75 12.94 5.80
CA ALA A 61 -10.36 12.65 7.17
C ALA A 61 -8.99 11.97 7.24
N PHE A 62 -8.71 11.04 6.34
CA PHE A 62 -7.38 10.41 6.24
C PHE A 62 -6.31 11.45 5.97
N LEU A 63 -6.50 12.31 4.99
CA LEU A 63 -5.51 13.33 4.64
C LEU A 63 -5.30 14.34 5.77
N ARG A 64 -6.35 14.72 6.49
CA ARG A 64 -6.22 15.57 7.69
C ARG A 64 -5.37 14.91 8.76
N ALA A 65 -5.58 13.62 8.99
CA ALA A 65 -4.80 12.86 9.98
C ALA A 65 -3.32 12.75 9.58
N PHE A 66 -3.03 12.62 8.29
CA PHE A 66 -1.65 12.51 7.77
C PHE A 66 -0.91 13.84 7.74
N SER A 67 -1.61 14.97 7.77
CA SER A 67 -1.01 16.31 7.65
C SER A 67 0.16 16.51 8.61
N GLY A 68 1.34 16.82 8.05
CA GLY A 68 2.56 17.09 8.82
C GLY A 68 3.13 15.87 9.54
N ARG A 69 2.68 14.65 9.20
CA ARG A 69 3.09 13.41 9.85
C ARG A 69 3.65 12.42 8.84
N ALA A 70 4.19 11.33 9.35
CA ALA A 70 4.71 10.24 8.53
C ALA A 70 3.87 8.99 8.67
N GLN A 71 3.79 8.23 7.59
CA GLN A 71 3.22 6.88 7.59
C GLN A 71 4.22 5.90 6.99
N VAL A 72 3.98 4.61 7.15
CA VAL A 72 4.81 3.57 6.54
C VAL A 72 3.96 2.76 5.57
N VAL A 73 4.46 2.61 4.36
CA VAL A 73 3.87 1.71 3.36
C VAL A 73 4.67 0.42 3.37
N TYR A 74 3.98 -0.69 3.62
CA TYR A 74 4.57 -2.03 3.58
C TYR A 74 4.07 -2.77 2.36
N THR A 75 4.98 -3.43 1.65
CA THR A 75 4.63 -4.35 0.57
C THR A 75 5.29 -5.69 0.80
N GLY A 76 4.49 -6.73 0.86
CA GLY A 76 4.94 -8.11 0.82
C GLY A 76 4.96 -8.63 -0.60
N LEU A 77 5.99 -9.40 -0.95
CA LEU A 77 6.14 -10.03 -2.26
C LEU A 77 6.33 -11.51 -2.10
N ALA A 78 5.67 -12.28 -2.97
CA ALA A 78 5.91 -13.71 -3.13
C ALA A 78 6.17 -13.98 -4.61
N MET A 79 7.35 -14.52 -4.92
CA MET A 79 7.79 -14.76 -6.29
C MET A 79 8.27 -16.20 -6.42
N GLY A 80 7.92 -16.86 -7.51
CA GLY A 80 8.39 -18.21 -7.71
C GLY A 80 8.26 -18.74 -9.13
N LEU A 81 9.15 -19.67 -9.43
CA LEU A 81 9.13 -20.47 -10.65
C LEU A 81 8.33 -21.75 -10.40
N PRO A 82 7.83 -22.41 -11.49
CA PRO A 82 7.13 -23.68 -11.36
C PRO A 82 7.96 -24.73 -10.62
N GLY A 83 7.33 -25.44 -9.68
CA GLY A 83 7.97 -26.53 -8.95
C GLY A 83 8.96 -26.12 -7.86
N LYS A 84 9.05 -24.82 -7.57
CA LYS A 84 9.93 -24.28 -6.53
C LYS A 84 9.16 -23.56 -5.43
N GLU A 85 9.72 -23.52 -4.24
CA GLU A 85 9.18 -22.73 -3.14
C GLU A 85 9.27 -21.24 -3.48
N PRO A 86 8.26 -20.44 -3.09
CA PRO A 86 8.29 -19.01 -3.36
C PRO A 86 9.35 -18.30 -2.52
N ASP A 87 9.96 -17.28 -3.11
CA ASP A 87 10.80 -16.33 -2.40
C ASP A 87 9.90 -15.24 -1.82
N LEU A 88 9.95 -15.05 -0.51
CA LEU A 88 9.13 -14.07 0.21
C LEU A 88 9.97 -12.89 0.61
N ARG A 89 9.51 -11.67 0.30
CA ARG A 89 10.20 -10.43 0.63
C ARG A 89 9.22 -9.40 1.18
N VAL A 90 9.77 -8.43 1.90
CA VAL A 90 9.01 -7.27 2.38
C VAL A 90 9.83 -6.01 2.18
N GLU A 91 9.14 -4.95 1.74
CA GLU A 91 9.70 -3.60 1.65
C GLU A 91 8.88 -2.66 2.53
N ALA A 92 9.57 -1.73 3.20
CA ALA A 92 8.95 -0.70 4.00
C ALA A 92 9.45 0.67 3.54
N THR A 93 8.53 1.60 3.34
CA THR A 93 8.85 2.97 2.91
C THR A 93 8.16 3.95 3.83
N SER A 94 8.93 4.84 4.44
CA SER A 94 8.38 5.94 5.21
C SER A 94 8.00 7.08 4.27
N VAL A 95 6.78 7.57 4.39
CA VAL A 95 6.24 8.67 3.58
C VAL A 95 5.89 9.82 4.52
N ARG A 96 6.54 10.97 4.33
CA ARG A 96 6.28 12.17 5.14
C ARG A 96 5.35 13.11 4.38
N PHE A 97 4.28 13.54 5.04
CA PHE A 97 3.32 14.47 4.46
C PHE A 97 3.69 15.91 4.82
N LYS A 98 3.45 16.80 3.87
CA LYS A 98 3.47 18.25 4.14
C LYS A 98 2.37 18.60 5.14
N PRO A 99 2.50 19.71 5.89
CA PRO A 99 1.33 20.29 6.52
C PRO A 99 0.27 20.60 5.46
N LEU A 100 -0.93 20.06 5.62
CA LEU A 100 -2.00 20.18 4.63
C LEU A 100 -3.08 21.14 5.12
N THR A 101 -3.46 22.10 4.27
CA THR A 101 -4.61 22.96 4.52
C THR A 101 -5.88 22.28 3.98
N GLU A 102 -7.04 22.71 4.45
CA GLU A 102 -8.31 22.22 3.90
C GLU A 102 -8.42 22.50 2.41
N ALA A 103 -7.90 23.65 1.94
CA ALA A 103 -7.89 23.98 0.53
C ALA A 103 -7.02 23.01 -0.28
N THR A 104 -5.86 22.61 0.22
CA THR A 104 -5.00 21.62 -0.44
C THR A 104 -5.67 20.26 -0.51
N ILE A 105 -6.29 19.82 0.58
CA ILE A 105 -7.02 18.55 0.63
C ILE A 105 -8.16 18.56 -0.40
N GLN A 106 -8.94 19.62 -0.43
CA GLN A 106 -10.04 19.76 -1.36
C GLN A 106 -9.56 19.73 -2.80
N THR A 107 -8.51 20.48 -3.13
CA THR A 107 -7.90 20.50 -4.46
C THR A 107 -7.44 19.12 -4.88
N TYR A 108 -6.75 18.40 -4.00
CA TYR A 108 -6.28 17.05 -4.29
C TYR A 108 -7.45 16.10 -4.57
N LEU A 109 -8.48 16.13 -3.74
CA LEU A 109 -9.63 15.24 -3.89
C LEU A 109 -10.48 15.57 -5.14
N GLU A 110 -10.49 16.82 -5.58
CA GLU A 110 -11.17 17.22 -6.83
C GLU A 110 -10.40 16.76 -8.07
N GLN A 111 -9.07 16.78 -8.03
CA GLN A 111 -8.21 16.42 -9.16
C GLN A 111 -7.99 14.92 -9.27
N THR A 112 -8.12 14.20 -8.17
CA THR A 112 -7.89 12.75 -8.11
C THR A 112 -9.10 12.06 -7.50
N ARG A 113 -9.26 10.77 -7.81
CA ARG A 113 -10.30 9.94 -7.19
C ARG A 113 -9.63 8.79 -6.46
N PRO A 114 -9.12 9.00 -5.24
CA PRO A 114 -8.23 8.05 -4.57
C PRO A 114 -8.95 6.88 -3.88
N PHE A 115 -10.17 6.53 -4.30
CA PHE A 115 -10.98 5.52 -3.62
C PHE A 115 -10.45 4.10 -3.78
N ASP A 116 -9.62 3.85 -4.79
CA ASP A 116 -8.98 2.56 -5.02
C ASP A 116 -7.65 2.39 -4.30
N ARG A 117 -7.21 3.41 -3.55
CA ARG A 117 -5.92 3.43 -2.89
C ARG A 117 -6.07 3.48 -1.38
N ALA A 118 -5.31 2.65 -0.67
CA ALA A 118 -5.20 2.72 0.77
C ALA A 118 -4.64 4.09 1.18
N GLY A 119 -5.22 4.70 2.22
CA GLY A 119 -4.79 6.01 2.71
C GLY A 119 -5.28 7.19 1.91
N ALA A 120 -6.08 6.97 0.87
CA ALA A 120 -6.70 8.02 0.07
C ALA A 120 -5.73 8.88 -0.74
N TYR A 121 -4.59 8.33 -1.18
CA TYR A 121 -3.68 9.06 -2.05
C TYR A 121 -2.97 8.15 -3.05
N ASP A 122 -2.52 8.78 -4.12
CA ASP A 122 -1.62 8.16 -5.10
C ASP A 122 -0.43 9.10 -5.31
N ILE A 123 0.77 8.60 -5.07
CA ILE A 123 1.98 9.42 -5.13
C ILE A 123 2.27 9.93 -6.55
N ASP A 124 1.81 9.22 -7.58
CA ASP A 124 2.00 9.62 -8.98
C ASP A 124 1.01 10.66 -9.45
N GLU A 125 -0.17 10.73 -8.81
CA GLU A 125 -1.22 11.68 -9.17
C GLU A 125 -1.22 12.86 -8.21
N ASN A 126 -0.55 13.96 -8.58
CA ASN A 126 -0.48 15.18 -7.78
C ASN A 126 0.12 14.96 -6.38
N GLY A 127 0.98 13.96 -6.24
CA GLY A 127 1.63 13.64 -4.96
C GLY A 127 2.44 14.81 -4.40
N GLU A 128 2.92 15.71 -5.25
CA GLU A 128 3.63 16.92 -4.83
C GLU A 128 2.79 17.87 -3.98
N LEU A 129 1.47 17.78 -4.03
CA LEU A 129 0.57 18.55 -3.15
C LEU A 129 0.61 18.04 -1.72
N LEU A 130 0.91 16.76 -1.52
CA LEU A 130 0.77 16.04 -0.26
C LEU A 130 2.12 15.71 0.37
N ILE A 131 3.09 15.29 -0.41
CA ILE A 131 4.26 14.56 0.07
C ILE A 131 5.47 15.49 0.21
N ALA A 132 6.06 15.49 1.39
CA ALA A 132 7.30 16.23 1.67
C ALA A 132 8.53 15.41 1.29
N GLY A 133 8.48 14.09 1.44
CA GLY A 133 9.59 13.22 1.09
C GLY A 133 9.29 11.76 1.43
N THR A 134 10.11 10.88 0.87
CA THR A 134 10.03 9.45 1.12
C THR A 134 11.41 8.92 1.51
N SER A 135 11.42 7.85 2.31
CA SER A 135 12.62 7.10 2.66
C SER A 135 12.33 5.63 2.44
N GLY A 136 13.01 5.03 1.44
CA GLY A 136 12.79 3.66 1.00
C GLY A 136 12.48 3.61 -0.49
N SER A 137 11.77 2.59 -0.93
CA SER A 137 11.45 2.39 -2.34
C SER A 137 10.25 3.23 -2.77
N TYR A 138 10.41 4.07 -3.79
CA TYR A 138 9.31 4.81 -4.41
C TYR A 138 8.28 3.86 -5.03
N THR A 139 8.74 2.80 -5.69
CA THR A 139 7.84 1.81 -6.31
C THR A 139 7.08 1.01 -5.27
N ASN A 140 7.60 0.87 -4.05
CA ASN A 140 6.86 0.30 -2.93
C ASN A 140 5.61 1.14 -2.61
N VAL A 141 5.74 2.46 -2.59
CA VAL A 141 4.61 3.36 -2.35
C VAL A 141 3.57 3.25 -3.47
N MET A 142 3.99 2.96 -4.68
CA MET A 142 3.12 2.68 -5.82
C MET A 142 2.47 1.29 -5.76
N GLY A 143 2.94 0.41 -4.88
CA GLY A 143 2.36 -0.92 -4.66
C GLY A 143 3.18 -2.08 -5.21
N LEU A 144 4.33 -1.83 -5.86
CA LEU A 144 5.22 -2.88 -6.34
C LEU A 144 6.68 -2.42 -6.25
N PRO A 145 7.45 -2.87 -5.24
CA PRO A 145 8.85 -2.50 -5.11
C PRO A 145 9.69 -3.09 -6.25
N GLU A 146 10.71 -2.35 -6.64
CA GLU A 146 11.72 -2.88 -7.55
C GLU A 146 12.63 -3.87 -6.81
N ALA A 147 12.97 -4.94 -7.49
CA ALA A 147 13.82 -5.98 -6.91
C ALA A 147 15.26 -5.51 -6.74
#